data_89bcd3a77ebf34c9a40332eb2b0fd84c
#
_entry.id   89bcd3a77ebf34c9a40332eb2b0fd84c
#
_cell.length_a   1.000
_cell.length_b   1.000
_cell.length_c   1.000
_cell.angle_alpha   90.00
_cell.angle_beta   90.00
_cell.angle_gamma   90.00
#
_symmetry.space_group_name_H-M   'P 1'
#
loop_
_entity.id
_entity.type
_entity.pdbx_description
1 polymer ?
#
loop_
_entity_poly.entity_id
_entity_poly.type
_entity_poly.pdbx_seq_one_letter_code
_entity_poly.pdbx_strand_id
1 'polypeptide(L)'
;MDEPRVLLTNDDGIDAPGLASLYEELTAVADVTVVAPAENQSGVGRTRSHRTTREEHPWGYALHGTPADCAAYGLRGLDAEFDLVVSGCNHGPNAGNYVVGRSGTVGACVEAGFLGVPGVAVSAYHCEDFFVSPADSYDFDRPARVATEVVVRALSGGVFETADFLNVNVPVDVADPEMRLTEPHHDYDLQVEHDTQTAVDEQANNGTEGDIALRDVVWPDTVGWENPFASDVPLGDRYPVGTDRRALVDGEVSVSPLTAPAVGVQSSALETLVTGFNESGAARKRAE
;
A
#
# COMPACT_ATOMS: atom_id res chain seq x y z
N MET A 1 14.09 -22.22 16.96
CA MET A 1 12.88 -21.39 16.85
C MET A 1 11.98 -22.12 15.89
N ASP A 2 10.71 -22.20 16.15
CA ASP A 2 9.78 -22.78 15.21
C ASP A 2 9.77 -21.91 13.94
N GLU A 3 9.46 -22.49 12.80
CA GLU A 3 9.36 -21.81 11.52
C GLU A 3 8.23 -20.76 11.60
N PRO A 4 8.46 -19.49 11.21
CA PRO A 4 7.42 -18.46 11.31
C PRO A 4 6.26 -18.77 10.37
N ARG A 5 5.04 -18.46 10.81
CA ARG A 5 3.82 -18.62 10.01
C ARG A 5 3.44 -17.30 9.38
N VAL A 6 3.35 -17.27 8.06
CA VAL A 6 3.06 -16.09 7.26
C VAL A 6 1.73 -16.24 6.55
N LEU A 7 0.85 -15.25 6.73
CA LEU A 7 -0.31 -15.06 5.89
C LEU A 7 0.09 -14.18 4.71
N LEU A 8 0.02 -14.72 3.49
CA LEU A 8 0.34 -14.00 2.27
C LEU A 8 -0.94 -13.57 1.54
N THR A 9 -1.00 -12.31 1.13
CA THR A 9 -2.09 -11.72 0.35
C THR A 9 -1.56 -10.72 -0.66
N ASN A 10 -2.44 -10.11 -1.47
CA ASN A 10 -2.14 -8.99 -2.39
C ASN A 10 -3.43 -8.24 -2.76
N ASP A 11 -3.36 -7.28 -3.70
CA ASP A 11 -4.52 -6.68 -4.36
C ASP A 11 -4.56 -6.92 -5.88
N ASP A 12 -3.52 -7.50 -6.48
CA ASP A 12 -3.50 -7.85 -7.91
C ASP A 12 -4.28 -9.14 -8.24
N GLY A 13 -4.60 -9.95 -7.23
CA GLY A 13 -5.30 -11.22 -7.37
C GLY A 13 -4.41 -12.45 -7.11
N ILE A 14 -5.06 -13.59 -6.82
CA ILE A 14 -4.35 -14.82 -6.37
C ILE A 14 -3.42 -15.42 -7.44
N ASP A 15 -3.74 -15.22 -8.71
CA ASP A 15 -2.94 -15.71 -9.84
C ASP A 15 -1.91 -14.68 -10.34
N ALA A 16 -1.74 -13.54 -9.63
CA ALA A 16 -0.80 -12.50 -10.02
C ALA A 16 0.67 -12.98 -9.93
N PRO A 17 1.53 -12.64 -10.93
CA PRO A 17 2.92 -13.09 -10.95
C PRO A 17 3.73 -12.62 -9.74
N GLY A 18 3.45 -11.41 -9.23
CA GLY A 18 4.10 -10.89 -8.02
C GLY A 18 3.79 -11.69 -6.76
N LEU A 19 2.55 -12.20 -6.62
CA LEU A 19 2.18 -13.08 -5.52
C LEU A 19 2.89 -14.43 -5.63
N ALA A 20 2.95 -14.98 -6.84
CA ALA A 20 3.61 -16.25 -7.10
C ALA A 20 5.10 -16.21 -6.72
N SER A 21 5.82 -15.17 -7.15
CA SER A 21 7.24 -14.98 -6.80
C SER A 21 7.46 -14.83 -5.29
N LEU A 22 6.58 -14.06 -4.60
CA LEU A 22 6.65 -13.96 -3.14
C LEU A 22 6.36 -15.28 -2.43
N TYR A 23 5.38 -16.04 -2.88
CA TYR A 23 5.05 -17.35 -2.33
C TYR A 23 6.25 -18.30 -2.42
N GLU A 24 6.90 -18.36 -3.61
CA GLU A 24 8.04 -19.22 -3.88
C GLU A 24 9.23 -18.88 -2.96
N GLU A 25 9.59 -17.62 -2.82
CA GLU A 25 10.70 -17.17 -1.98
C GLU A 25 10.39 -17.31 -0.46
N LEU A 26 9.19 -16.96 -0.02
CA LEU A 26 8.81 -17.03 1.39
C LEU A 26 8.70 -18.45 1.90
N THR A 27 8.26 -19.43 1.08
CA THR A 27 8.18 -20.85 1.49
C THR A 27 9.54 -21.47 1.78
N ALA A 28 10.64 -20.83 1.41
CA ALA A 28 11.98 -21.26 1.80
C ALA A 28 12.34 -20.94 3.27
N VAL A 29 11.59 -20.04 3.93
CA VAL A 29 11.93 -19.49 5.26
C VAL A 29 10.74 -19.47 6.23
N ALA A 30 9.52 -19.80 5.78
CA ALA A 30 8.28 -19.69 6.54
C ALA A 30 7.22 -20.72 6.11
N ASP A 31 6.32 -21.08 7.03
CA ASP A 31 5.07 -21.77 6.72
C ASP A 31 4.06 -20.75 6.17
N VAL A 32 3.80 -20.80 4.86
CA VAL A 32 3.03 -19.78 4.13
C VAL A 32 1.64 -20.30 3.79
N THR A 33 0.61 -19.56 4.24
CA THR A 33 -0.76 -19.74 3.78
C THR A 33 -1.19 -18.52 2.99
N VAL A 34 -1.72 -18.74 1.79
CA VAL A 34 -2.23 -17.66 0.93
C VAL A 34 -3.73 -17.47 1.16
N VAL A 35 -4.13 -16.22 1.40
CA VAL A 35 -5.52 -15.78 1.26
C VAL A 35 -5.50 -14.48 0.48
N ALA A 36 -5.92 -14.52 -0.79
CA ALA A 36 -5.83 -13.40 -1.69
C ALA A 36 -7.14 -13.17 -2.46
N PRO A 37 -7.40 -11.97 -3.00
CA PRO A 37 -8.54 -11.74 -3.85
C PRO A 37 -8.54 -12.65 -5.08
N ALA A 38 -9.72 -13.12 -5.50
CA ALA A 38 -9.88 -13.90 -6.71
C ALA A 38 -9.57 -13.09 -7.98
N GLU A 39 -9.78 -11.76 -7.91
CA GLU A 39 -9.60 -10.82 -9.02
C GLU A 39 -8.83 -9.59 -8.55
N ASN A 40 -8.29 -8.81 -9.50
CA ASN A 40 -7.59 -7.56 -9.20
C ASN A 40 -8.50 -6.56 -8.46
N GLN A 41 -7.99 -6.00 -7.36
CA GLN A 41 -8.63 -5.05 -6.45
C GLN A 41 -7.78 -3.76 -6.27
N SER A 42 -6.95 -3.41 -7.25
CA SER A 42 -6.08 -2.22 -7.17
C SER A 42 -6.88 -0.96 -6.85
N GLY A 43 -6.34 -0.11 -5.97
CA GLY A 43 -6.94 1.16 -5.60
C GLY A 43 -8.15 1.08 -4.66
N VAL A 44 -8.53 -0.10 -4.16
CA VAL A 44 -9.68 -0.28 -3.26
C VAL A 44 -9.41 0.20 -1.82
N GLY A 45 -8.15 0.47 -1.49
CA GLY A 45 -7.72 0.85 -0.15
C GLY A 45 -8.01 -0.23 0.89
N ARG A 46 -8.38 0.18 2.10
CA ARG A 46 -8.78 -0.73 3.18
C ARG A 46 -10.30 -0.93 3.25
N THR A 47 -10.97 -0.98 2.12
CA THR A 47 -12.41 -1.28 2.08
C THR A 47 -12.66 -2.71 2.52
N ARG A 48 -13.71 -2.93 3.32
CA ARG A 48 -14.15 -4.25 3.77
C ARG A 48 -15.56 -4.55 3.30
N SER A 49 -15.78 -5.81 2.90
CA SER A 49 -17.08 -6.35 2.56
C SER A 49 -17.82 -6.85 3.80
N HIS A 50 -19.13 -6.73 3.83
CA HIS A 50 -19.93 -7.36 4.88
C HIS A 50 -20.08 -8.89 4.69
N ARG A 51 -19.97 -9.34 3.45
CA ARG A 51 -20.05 -10.75 3.06
C ARG A 51 -19.16 -10.98 1.84
N THR A 52 -18.48 -12.11 1.83
CA THR A 52 -17.70 -12.59 0.70
C THR A 52 -17.84 -14.10 0.56
N THR A 53 -17.38 -14.65 -0.55
CA THR A 53 -17.28 -16.09 -0.79
C THR A 53 -15.82 -16.46 -1.00
N ARG A 54 -15.47 -17.71 -0.70
CA ARG A 54 -14.13 -18.23 -0.92
C ARG A 54 -14.14 -19.46 -1.82
N GLU A 55 -13.04 -19.67 -2.50
CA GLU A 55 -12.74 -20.88 -3.25
C GLU A 55 -11.42 -21.46 -2.75
N GLU A 56 -11.25 -22.78 -2.85
CA GLU A 56 -9.98 -23.43 -2.53
C GLU A 56 -8.94 -23.15 -3.62
N HIS A 57 -7.71 -22.90 -3.19
CA HIS A 57 -6.56 -22.72 -4.08
C HIS A 57 -5.40 -23.59 -3.59
N PRO A 58 -4.47 -24.08 -4.46
CA PRO A 58 -3.34 -24.91 -4.04
C PRO A 58 -2.48 -24.30 -2.94
N TRP A 59 -2.42 -22.97 -2.81
CA TRP A 59 -1.69 -22.26 -1.77
C TRP A 59 -2.55 -21.84 -0.56
N GLY A 60 -3.86 -22.06 -0.61
CA GLY A 60 -4.82 -21.67 0.43
C GLY A 60 -6.19 -21.32 -0.12
N TYR A 61 -6.56 -20.03 -0.20
CA TYR A 61 -7.91 -19.61 -0.57
C TYR A 61 -7.94 -18.36 -1.43
N ALA A 62 -8.77 -18.35 -2.49
CA ALA A 62 -9.18 -17.17 -3.23
C ALA A 62 -10.47 -16.60 -2.63
N LEU A 63 -10.54 -15.30 -2.37
CA LEU A 63 -11.73 -14.62 -1.88
C LEU A 63 -12.30 -13.68 -2.96
N HIS A 64 -13.64 -13.71 -3.13
CA HIS A 64 -14.36 -12.70 -3.92
C HIS A 64 -14.57 -11.43 -3.09
N GLY A 65 -13.49 -10.85 -2.61
CA GLY A 65 -13.45 -9.73 -1.68
C GLY A 65 -12.18 -8.90 -1.84
N THR A 66 -11.98 -8.00 -0.90
CA THR A 66 -10.85 -7.07 -0.90
C THR A 66 -9.62 -7.67 -0.18
N PRO A 67 -8.41 -7.07 -0.33
CA PRO A 67 -7.24 -7.47 0.46
C PRO A 67 -7.46 -7.40 1.97
N ALA A 68 -8.23 -6.41 2.45
CA ALA A 68 -8.60 -6.30 3.87
C ALA A 68 -9.53 -7.44 4.31
N ASP A 69 -10.43 -7.91 3.44
CA ASP A 69 -11.25 -9.11 3.69
C ASP A 69 -10.37 -10.36 3.80
N CYS A 70 -9.37 -10.47 2.91
CA CYS A 70 -8.42 -11.58 2.89
C CYS A 70 -7.59 -11.64 4.18
N ALA A 71 -7.01 -10.51 4.61
CA ALA A 71 -6.30 -10.41 5.87
C ALA A 71 -7.20 -10.77 7.06
N ALA A 72 -8.41 -10.21 7.12
CA ALA A 72 -9.35 -10.49 8.20
C ALA A 72 -9.80 -11.97 8.24
N TYR A 73 -10.08 -12.56 7.08
CA TYR A 73 -10.46 -13.97 7.00
C TYR A 73 -9.28 -14.88 7.37
N GLY A 74 -8.09 -14.62 6.86
CA GLY A 74 -6.89 -15.38 7.21
C GLY A 74 -6.62 -15.38 8.71
N LEU A 75 -6.65 -14.19 9.33
CA LEU A 75 -6.31 -14.00 10.75
C LEU A 75 -7.43 -14.40 11.72
N ARG A 76 -8.67 -14.51 11.32
CA ARG A 76 -9.82 -14.77 12.23
C ARG A 76 -10.74 -15.88 11.76
N GLY A 77 -10.65 -16.32 10.53
CA GLY A 77 -11.50 -17.36 9.94
C GLY A 77 -10.81 -18.70 9.75
N LEU A 78 -9.49 -18.74 9.73
CA LEU A 78 -8.69 -19.97 9.71
C LEU A 78 -8.37 -20.43 11.13
N ASP A 79 -8.24 -21.73 11.32
CA ASP A 79 -7.77 -22.34 12.59
C ASP A 79 -6.23 -22.39 12.61
N ALA A 80 -5.63 -21.19 12.50
CA ALA A 80 -4.19 -20.99 12.48
C ALA A 80 -3.84 -19.64 13.12
N GLU A 81 -2.68 -19.59 13.80
CA GLU A 81 -2.08 -18.34 14.28
C GLU A 81 -0.96 -17.96 13.31
N PHE A 82 -0.86 -16.68 12.99
CA PHE A 82 0.16 -16.13 12.09
C PHE A 82 1.04 -15.12 12.84
N ASP A 83 2.35 -15.18 12.58
CA ASP A 83 3.34 -14.28 13.15
C ASP A 83 3.44 -12.97 12.35
N LEU A 84 3.07 -13.01 11.05
CA LEU A 84 3.19 -11.89 10.12
C LEU A 84 2.17 -12.00 8.99
N VAL A 85 1.72 -10.84 8.50
CA VAL A 85 1.04 -10.71 7.20
C VAL A 85 2.00 -10.11 6.19
N VAL A 86 2.18 -10.76 5.03
CA VAL A 86 2.88 -10.18 3.88
C VAL A 86 1.85 -9.88 2.80
N SER A 87 1.88 -8.67 2.25
CA SER A 87 0.96 -8.26 1.19
C SER A 87 1.74 -7.77 -0.03
N GLY A 88 1.50 -8.37 -1.18
CA GLY A 88 2.18 -8.06 -2.45
C GLY A 88 2.56 -9.34 -3.22
N CYS A 89 3.56 -9.34 -4.13
CA CYS A 89 4.29 -8.15 -4.56
C CYS A 89 3.44 -7.33 -5.53
N ASN A 90 3.11 -6.09 -5.16
CA ASN A 90 2.26 -5.23 -5.98
C ASN A 90 2.95 -4.83 -7.29
N HIS A 91 2.18 -4.79 -8.36
CA HIS A 91 2.59 -4.26 -9.64
C HIS A 91 2.48 -2.74 -9.66
N GLY A 92 3.59 -2.07 -9.45
CA GLY A 92 3.69 -0.62 -9.29
C GLY A 92 3.90 -0.19 -7.83
N PRO A 93 4.49 1.00 -7.61
CA PRO A 93 4.87 1.44 -6.28
C PRO A 93 3.70 1.96 -5.46
N ASN A 94 3.80 1.81 -4.15
CA ASN A 94 2.93 2.46 -3.17
C ASN A 94 3.75 3.48 -2.36
N ALA A 95 3.88 4.71 -2.87
CA ALA A 95 4.72 5.75 -2.29
C ALA A 95 3.98 7.09 -2.14
N GLY A 96 4.26 7.77 -1.03
CA GLY A 96 3.58 8.97 -0.57
C GLY A 96 2.28 8.69 0.19
N ASN A 97 1.99 9.52 1.18
CA ASN A 97 0.89 9.34 2.13
C ASN A 97 -0.49 9.15 1.45
N TYR A 98 -0.73 9.86 0.36
CA TYR A 98 -1.98 9.76 -0.37
C TYR A 98 -2.16 8.38 -1.03
N VAL A 99 -1.12 7.90 -1.72
CA VAL A 99 -1.14 6.59 -2.40
C VAL A 99 -1.19 5.45 -1.37
N VAL A 100 -0.37 5.53 -0.32
CA VAL A 100 -0.36 4.58 0.82
C VAL A 100 -1.76 4.43 1.41
N GLY A 101 -2.51 5.54 1.58
CA GLY A 101 -3.88 5.52 2.10
C GLY A 101 -4.92 4.90 1.17
N ARG A 102 -4.62 4.77 -0.12
CA ARG A 102 -5.51 4.21 -1.17
C ARG A 102 -5.12 2.82 -1.64
N SER A 103 -3.94 2.34 -1.28
CA SER A 103 -3.41 1.04 -1.67
C SER A 103 -4.19 -0.10 -1.01
N GLY A 104 -4.58 -1.10 -1.79
CA GLY A 104 -5.11 -2.36 -1.28
C GLY A 104 -4.03 -3.21 -0.64
N THR A 105 -2.82 -3.22 -1.22
CA THR A 105 -1.62 -3.89 -0.69
C THR A 105 -1.31 -3.42 0.73
N VAL A 106 -1.19 -2.10 0.92
CA VAL A 106 -0.95 -1.50 2.25
C VAL A 106 -2.17 -1.68 3.15
N GLY A 107 -3.38 -1.57 2.59
CA GLY A 107 -4.64 -1.74 3.31
C GLY A 107 -4.77 -3.09 4.03
N ALA A 108 -4.25 -4.17 3.45
CA ALA A 108 -4.18 -5.49 4.09
C ALA A 108 -3.29 -5.49 5.35
N CYS A 109 -2.12 -4.83 5.28
CA CYS A 109 -1.21 -4.71 6.42
C CYS A 109 -1.79 -3.80 7.52
N VAL A 110 -2.48 -2.72 7.15
CA VAL A 110 -3.21 -1.89 8.12
C VAL A 110 -4.30 -2.69 8.82
N GLU A 111 -5.06 -3.51 8.08
CA GLU A 111 -6.08 -4.40 8.69
C GLU A 111 -5.44 -5.40 9.63
N ALA A 112 -4.30 -6.00 9.25
CA ALA A 112 -3.53 -6.91 10.10
C ALA A 112 -3.08 -6.23 11.41
N GLY A 113 -2.55 -5.00 11.35
CA GLY A 113 -2.14 -4.22 12.51
C GLY A 113 -3.30 -3.94 13.47
N PHE A 114 -4.49 -3.63 12.98
CA PHE A 114 -5.71 -3.51 13.80
C PHE A 114 -6.11 -4.84 14.47
N LEU A 115 -5.78 -5.96 13.85
CA LEU A 115 -6.02 -7.31 14.38
C LEU A 115 -4.87 -7.82 15.27
N GLY A 116 -3.83 -7.00 15.49
CA GLY A 116 -2.73 -7.29 16.40
C GLY A 116 -1.63 -8.18 15.80
N VAL A 117 -1.57 -8.28 14.46
CA VAL A 117 -0.53 -9.01 13.74
C VAL A 117 0.26 -8.02 12.88
N PRO A 118 1.61 -8.00 12.96
CA PRO A 118 2.41 -7.09 12.15
C PRO A 118 2.33 -7.41 10.66
N GLY A 119 2.72 -6.44 9.81
CA GLY A 119 2.65 -6.59 8.37
C GLY A 119 3.88 -6.12 7.61
N VAL A 120 4.06 -6.64 6.38
CA VAL A 120 5.01 -6.13 5.38
C VAL A 120 4.27 -6.00 4.05
N ALA A 121 4.06 -4.77 3.60
CA ALA A 121 3.53 -4.46 2.28
C ALA A 121 4.70 -4.31 1.30
N VAL A 122 4.66 -5.01 0.17
CA VAL A 122 5.74 -5.06 -0.81
C VAL A 122 5.23 -4.64 -2.17
N SER A 123 5.94 -3.71 -2.80
CA SER A 123 5.62 -3.19 -4.13
C SER A 123 6.86 -3.18 -5.01
N ALA A 124 6.69 -3.56 -6.28
CA ALA A 124 7.72 -3.50 -7.30
C ALA A 124 7.55 -2.26 -8.18
N TYR A 125 8.64 -1.62 -8.58
CA TYR A 125 8.58 -0.47 -9.48
C TYR A 125 9.74 -0.45 -10.48
N HIS A 126 9.53 0.22 -11.61
CA HIS A 126 10.60 0.57 -12.54
C HIS A 126 11.17 1.94 -12.21
N CYS A 127 12.48 2.06 -12.06
CA CYS A 127 13.13 3.34 -11.81
C CYS A 127 13.13 4.23 -13.06
N GLU A 128 13.38 3.66 -14.25
CA GLU A 128 13.41 4.42 -15.50
C GLU A 128 12.02 4.78 -16.01
N ASP A 129 11.10 3.79 -16.07
CA ASP A 129 9.77 3.95 -16.66
C ASP A 129 8.65 4.05 -15.60
N PHE A 130 9.03 3.92 -14.33
CA PHE A 130 8.21 3.97 -13.14
C PHE A 130 7.13 2.88 -13.07
N PHE A 131 6.28 2.79 -14.07
CA PHE A 131 5.24 1.78 -14.21
C PHE A 131 5.22 1.24 -15.65
N VAL A 132 5.40 -0.05 -15.81
CA VAL A 132 5.37 -0.75 -17.10
C VAL A 132 4.22 -1.75 -17.10
N SER A 133 3.42 -1.77 -18.16
CA SER A 133 2.30 -2.69 -18.34
C SER A 133 2.59 -3.61 -19.55
N PRO A 134 2.19 -4.85 -19.53
CA PRO A 134 1.49 -5.59 -18.46
C PRO A 134 2.41 -6.05 -17.32
N ALA A 135 1.82 -6.54 -16.22
CA ALA A 135 2.54 -7.05 -15.05
C ALA A 135 3.56 -8.16 -15.38
N ASP A 136 3.28 -8.96 -16.39
CA ASP A 136 4.18 -10.03 -16.88
C ASP A 136 5.53 -9.51 -17.39
N SER A 137 5.68 -8.21 -17.64
CA SER A 137 6.96 -7.59 -18.01
C SER A 137 7.87 -7.28 -16.82
N TYR A 138 7.36 -7.40 -15.58
CA TYR A 138 8.15 -7.25 -14.36
C TYR A 138 8.90 -8.52 -14.00
N ASP A 139 10.18 -8.37 -13.63
CA ASP A 139 10.91 -9.40 -12.91
C ASP A 139 10.65 -9.26 -11.41
N PHE A 140 9.71 -10.03 -10.87
CA PHE A 140 9.37 -10.02 -9.45
C PHE A 140 10.33 -10.82 -8.56
N ASP A 141 11.29 -11.55 -9.10
CA ASP A 141 12.22 -12.38 -8.32
C ASP A 141 13.08 -11.55 -7.36
N ARG A 142 13.57 -10.39 -7.83
CA ARG A 142 14.34 -9.50 -6.95
C ARG A 142 13.47 -8.88 -5.84
N PRO A 143 12.33 -8.26 -6.12
CA PRO A 143 11.39 -7.81 -5.09
C PRO A 143 11.05 -8.90 -4.08
N ALA A 144 10.79 -10.12 -4.51
CA ALA A 144 10.47 -11.24 -3.65
C ALA A 144 11.65 -11.62 -2.72
N ARG A 145 12.88 -11.69 -3.26
CA ARG A 145 14.10 -11.94 -2.43
C ARG A 145 14.33 -10.82 -1.42
N VAL A 146 14.23 -9.56 -1.83
CA VAL A 146 14.39 -8.41 -0.90
C VAL A 146 13.32 -8.44 0.18
N ALA A 147 12.06 -8.71 -0.17
CA ALA A 147 10.97 -8.84 0.79
C ALA A 147 11.22 -9.96 1.80
N THR A 148 11.66 -11.13 1.33
CA THR A 148 12.00 -12.28 2.19
C THR A 148 13.12 -11.93 3.16
N GLU A 149 14.17 -11.23 2.71
CA GLU A 149 15.23 -10.75 3.59
C GLU A 149 14.71 -9.74 4.63
N VAL A 150 13.86 -8.80 4.23
CA VAL A 150 13.20 -7.83 5.14
C VAL A 150 12.37 -8.57 6.17
N VAL A 151 11.56 -9.56 5.78
CA VAL A 151 10.72 -10.37 6.68
C VAL A 151 11.58 -11.07 7.75
N VAL A 152 12.62 -11.79 7.35
CA VAL A 152 13.52 -12.50 8.28
C VAL A 152 14.19 -11.56 9.26
N ARG A 153 14.69 -10.42 8.79
CA ARG A 153 15.35 -9.41 9.64
C ARG A 153 14.35 -8.70 10.57
N ALA A 154 13.15 -8.37 10.08
CA ALA A 154 12.15 -7.66 10.87
C ALA A 154 11.61 -8.52 12.01
N LEU A 155 11.33 -9.80 11.76
CA LEU A 155 10.87 -10.74 12.79
C LEU A 155 11.92 -10.96 13.88
N SER A 156 13.21 -10.97 13.55
CA SER A 156 14.29 -11.19 14.52
C SER A 156 14.82 -9.91 15.17
N GLY A 157 14.58 -8.74 14.58
CA GLY A 157 15.22 -7.47 14.94
C GLY A 157 14.41 -6.54 15.84
N GLY A 158 13.22 -6.95 16.33
CA GLY A 158 12.39 -6.11 17.20
C GLY A 158 11.75 -4.89 16.48
N VAL A 159 11.71 -4.91 15.15
CA VAL A 159 11.15 -3.79 14.35
C VAL A 159 9.69 -3.53 14.71
N PHE A 160 8.94 -4.59 14.95
CA PHE A 160 7.50 -4.53 15.26
C PHE A 160 7.20 -4.20 16.74
N GLU A 161 8.20 -3.87 17.54
CA GLU A 161 7.99 -3.24 18.85
C GLU A 161 7.54 -1.78 18.73
N THR A 162 7.83 -1.13 17.60
CA THR A 162 7.55 0.29 17.35
C THR A 162 6.73 0.57 16.10
N ALA A 163 6.73 -0.33 15.13
CA ALA A 163 5.94 -0.24 13.90
C ALA A 163 4.91 -1.36 13.85
N ASP A 164 3.71 -1.09 13.36
CA ASP A 164 2.71 -2.12 13.11
C ASP A 164 2.95 -2.80 11.76
N PHE A 165 3.52 -2.08 10.80
CA PHE A 165 3.87 -2.65 9.49
C PHE A 165 4.99 -1.86 8.79
N LEU A 166 5.60 -2.49 7.80
CA LEU A 166 6.55 -1.88 6.87
C LEU A 166 5.90 -1.73 5.49
N ASN A 167 6.09 -0.59 4.85
CA ASN A 167 5.81 -0.40 3.43
C ASN A 167 7.14 -0.38 2.67
N VAL A 168 7.32 -1.35 1.77
CA VAL A 168 8.59 -1.62 1.06
C VAL A 168 8.36 -1.47 -0.43
N ASN A 169 9.13 -0.59 -1.10
CA ASN A 169 9.13 -0.47 -2.55
C ASN A 169 10.51 -0.87 -3.09
N VAL A 170 10.54 -1.76 -4.08
CA VAL A 170 11.75 -2.37 -4.62
C VAL A 170 11.85 -2.14 -6.13
N PRO A 171 12.95 -1.55 -6.65
CA PRO A 171 13.15 -1.40 -8.08
C PRO A 171 13.45 -2.75 -8.76
N VAL A 172 12.84 -2.99 -9.94
CA VAL A 172 13.06 -4.22 -10.71
C VAL A 172 14.21 -4.10 -11.71
N ASP A 173 14.54 -2.90 -12.14
CA ASP A 173 15.49 -2.58 -13.22
C ASP A 173 16.84 -2.04 -12.71
N VAL A 174 17.03 -1.86 -11.41
CA VAL A 174 18.30 -1.45 -10.79
C VAL A 174 19.04 -2.68 -10.26
N ALA A 175 20.29 -2.85 -10.67
CA ALA A 175 21.17 -3.88 -10.13
C ALA A 175 21.61 -3.52 -8.70
N ASP A 176 21.61 -4.27 -7.71
CA ASP A 176 22.10 -4.03 -6.35
C ASP A 176 21.64 -2.68 -5.73
N PRO A 177 20.33 -2.40 -5.65
CA PRO A 177 19.83 -1.14 -5.11
C PRO A 177 20.17 -1.01 -3.62
N GLU A 178 20.58 0.18 -3.18
CA GLU A 178 20.72 0.47 -1.76
C GLU A 178 19.36 0.54 -1.07
N MET A 179 19.31 0.21 0.22
CA MET A 179 18.08 0.29 1.02
C MET A 179 18.10 1.54 1.89
N ARG A 180 16.98 2.26 1.94
CA ARG A 180 16.81 3.47 2.74
C ARG A 180 15.63 3.35 3.69
N LEU A 181 15.87 3.79 4.93
CA LEU A 181 14.78 4.08 5.86
C LEU A 181 14.12 5.39 5.41
N THR A 182 12.81 5.36 5.21
CA THR A 182 12.05 6.46 4.61
C THR A 182 10.80 6.77 5.42
N GLU A 183 10.22 7.94 5.14
CA GLU A 183 8.86 8.30 5.52
C GLU A 183 8.01 8.57 4.27
N PRO A 184 6.70 8.32 4.30
CA PRO A 184 5.83 8.64 3.16
C PRO A 184 5.83 10.14 2.90
N HIS A 185 6.06 10.53 1.64
CA HIS A 185 5.98 11.92 1.22
C HIS A 185 4.60 12.51 1.47
N HIS A 186 4.53 13.66 2.15
CA HIS A 186 3.25 14.21 2.64
C HIS A 186 2.49 15.03 1.62
N ASP A 187 3.21 15.71 0.70
CA ASP A 187 2.58 16.64 -0.22
C ASP A 187 1.69 15.89 -1.21
N TYR A 188 0.50 16.43 -1.39
CA TYR A 188 -0.47 15.99 -2.36
C TYR A 188 -1.19 17.21 -2.94
N ASP A 189 -1.41 17.20 -4.23
CA ASP A 189 -2.21 18.21 -4.94
C ASP A 189 -2.93 17.57 -6.11
N LEU A 190 -4.09 18.12 -6.45
CA LEU A 190 -4.99 17.59 -7.46
C LEU A 190 -5.44 18.70 -8.40
N GLN A 191 -5.32 18.47 -9.70
CA GLN A 191 -5.93 19.30 -10.73
C GLN A 191 -7.27 18.71 -11.18
N VAL A 192 -8.27 19.58 -11.34
CA VAL A 192 -9.57 19.23 -11.90
C VAL A 192 -9.72 19.88 -13.27
N GLU A 193 -9.88 19.08 -14.30
CA GLU A 193 -10.14 19.53 -15.65
C GLU A 193 -11.62 19.26 -15.99
N HIS A 194 -12.31 20.28 -16.53
CA HIS A 194 -13.68 20.20 -17.02
C HIS A 194 -13.69 20.18 -18.54
N ASP A 195 -14.60 19.44 -19.15
CA ASP A 195 -14.77 19.33 -20.60
C ASP A 195 -13.50 18.86 -21.33
N THR A 196 -13.07 17.66 -21.05
CA THR A 196 -11.92 17.05 -21.73
C THR A 196 -12.26 16.67 -23.19
N GLN A 197 -12.41 17.66 -24.09
CA GLN A 197 -12.40 17.41 -25.55
C GLN A 197 -10.98 17.21 -26.11
N THR A 198 -9.95 17.12 -25.28
CA THR A 198 -8.57 16.95 -25.71
C THR A 198 -7.98 15.64 -25.21
N ALA A 199 -7.83 14.73 -26.17
CA ALA A 199 -6.81 13.67 -26.23
C ALA A 199 -6.54 12.90 -24.93
N VAL A 200 -7.48 12.12 -24.49
CA VAL A 200 -7.19 10.90 -23.74
C VAL A 200 -7.43 9.73 -24.69
N ASP A 201 -6.54 8.76 -24.69
CA ASP A 201 -6.54 7.54 -25.50
C ASP A 201 -7.93 7.14 -26.03
N GLU A 202 -8.03 6.93 -27.33
CA GLU A 202 -9.25 6.45 -28.03
C GLU A 202 -9.77 5.10 -27.48
N GLN A 203 -9.11 4.51 -26.48
CA GLN A 203 -9.49 3.23 -25.87
C GLN A 203 -10.15 3.37 -24.49
N ALA A 204 -10.14 4.53 -23.83
CA ALA A 204 -10.58 4.62 -22.44
C ALA A 204 -11.90 5.36 -22.21
N ASN A 205 -12.37 6.27 -23.07
CA ASN A 205 -13.65 6.91 -22.80
C ASN A 205 -14.32 7.58 -24.02
N ASN A 206 -15.61 7.29 -24.21
CA ASN A 206 -16.52 8.14 -24.98
C ASN A 206 -16.86 9.34 -24.10
N GLY A 207 -16.01 10.39 -24.09
CA GLY A 207 -16.27 11.60 -23.32
C GLY A 207 -17.67 12.13 -23.58
N THR A 208 -18.45 12.29 -22.52
CA THR A 208 -19.77 12.88 -22.55
C THR A 208 -19.70 14.31 -22.03
N GLU A 209 -20.61 15.15 -22.51
CA GLU A 209 -20.72 16.54 -22.02
C GLU A 209 -20.89 16.55 -20.50
N GLY A 210 -19.95 17.17 -19.76
CA GLY A 210 -19.92 17.22 -18.30
C GLY A 210 -18.91 16.25 -17.64
N ASP A 211 -18.05 15.56 -18.41
CA ASP A 211 -16.98 14.78 -17.86
C ASP A 211 -15.93 15.66 -17.16
N ILE A 212 -15.42 15.15 -16.04
CA ILE A 212 -14.32 15.76 -15.30
C ILE A 212 -13.16 14.78 -15.19
N ALA A 213 -11.93 15.27 -15.33
CA ALA A 213 -10.73 14.51 -15.02
C ALA A 213 -10.12 15.02 -13.70
N LEU A 214 -9.75 14.10 -12.84
CA LEU A 214 -9.06 14.35 -11.57
C LEU A 214 -7.63 13.86 -11.74
N ARG A 215 -6.65 14.78 -11.75
CA ARG A 215 -5.24 14.43 -11.99
C ARG A 215 -4.39 14.77 -10.78
N ASP A 216 -3.65 13.78 -10.30
CA ASP A 216 -2.59 14.01 -9.31
C ASP A 216 -1.45 14.79 -9.98
N VAL A 217 -1.05 15.94 -9.40
CA VAL A 217 0.02 16.79 -9.94
C VAL A 217 1.33 16.68 -9.15
N VAL A 218 1.31 15.97 -8.04
CA VAL A 218 2.50 15.72 -7.20
C VAL A 218 3.12 14.36 -7.50
N TRP A 219 2.26 13.38 -7.74
CA TRP A 219 2.64 12.02 -8.08
C TRP A 219 1.74 11.55 -9.21
N PRO A 220 2.28 11.09 -10.32
CA PRO A 220 1.47 10.79 -11.49
C PRO A 220 0.43 9.70 -11.23
N ASP A 221 -0.73 9.91 -11.82
CA ASP A 221 -1.79 8.92 -11.90
C ASP A 221 -1.42 7.86 -12.95
N THR A 222 -1.86 6.63 -12.77
CA THR A 222 -1.60 5.52 -13.68
C THR A 222 -2.33 5.63 -15.02
N VAL A 223 -3.25 6.57 -15.16
CA VAL A 223 -4.00 6.84 -16.39
C VAL A 223 -3.45 8.08 -17.09
N GLY A 224 -2.81 7.91 -18.26
CA GLY A 224 -2.22 9.00 -19.02
C GLY A 224 -0.87 9.48 -18.49
N TRP A 225 -0.12 8.55 -17.98
CA TRP A 225 1.19 8.71 -17.37
C TRP A 225 2.22 9.41 -18.29
N GLU A 226 2.74 10.55 -17.84
CA GLU A 226 4.05 11.04 -18.27
C GLU A 226 5.04 10.78 -17.14
N ASN A 227 6.18 10.14 -17.47
CA ASN A 227 7.23 9.86 -16.49
C ASN A 227 7.62 11.16 -15.74
N PRO A 228 7.36 11.28 -14.43
CA PRO A 228 7.65 12.50 -13.68
C PRO A 228 9.14 12.79 -13.62
N PHE A 229 9.97 11.78 -13.89
CA PHE A 229 11.41 11.86 -13.91
C PHE A 229 11.94 12.48 -15.20
N ALA A 230 11.12 12.57 -16.25
CA ALA A 230 11.45 13.25 -17.49
C ALA A 230 11.25 14.79 -17.46
N SER A 231 10.80 15.36 -16.33
CA SER A 231 10.60 16.80 -16.22
C SER A 231 11.91 17.55 -15.96
N ASP A 232 12.05 18.76 -16.51
CA ASP A 232 13.22 19.66 -16.31
C ASP A 232 13.34 20.20 -14.86
N VAL A 233 12.45 19.79 -13.94
CA VAL A 233 12.51 20.21 -12.54
C VAL A 233 13.52 19.33 -11.79
N PRO A 234 14.51 19.90 -11.10
CA PRO A 234 15.44 19.11 -10.29
C PRO A 234 14.68 18.30 -9.24
N LEU A 235 14.76 16.97 -9.33
CA LEU A 235 14.03 16.04 -8.47
C LEU A 235 14.33 16.22 -6.97
N GLY A 236 15.55 16.68 -6.63
CA GLY A 236 15.93 17.00 -5.26
C GLY A 236 15.12 18.13 -4.63
N ASP A 237 14.59 19.04 -5.43
CA ASP A 237 13.74 20.14 -4.93
C ASP A 237 12.27 19.70 -4.78
N ARG A 238 11.87 18.63 -5.50
CA ARG A 238 10.51 18.12 -5.48
C ARG A 238 10.28 17.07 -4.38
N TYR A 239 11.25 16.17 -4.18
CA TYR A 239 11.17 15.13 -3.17
C TYR A 239 12.30 15.23 -2.15
N PRO A 240 12.04 15.64 -0.91
CA PRO A 240 13.04 15.75 0.13
C PRO A 240 13.75 14.43 0.41
N VAL A 241 15.04 14.52 0.74
CA VAL A 241 15.81 13.34 1.18
C VAL A 241 15.17 12.73 2.43
N GLY A 242 15.08 11.40 2.46
CA GLY A 242 14.45 10.66 3.54
C GLY A 242 12.99 10.33 3.27
N THR A 243 12.40 10.82 2.17
CA THR A 243 11.06 10.41 1.76
C THR A 243 11.10 9.19 0.83
N ASP A 244 10.03 8.41 0.83
CA ASP A 244 9.87 7.24 -0.02
C ASP A 244 9.94 7.61 -1.51
N ARG A 245 9.26 8.67 -1.94
CA ARG A 245 9.30 9.14 -3.34
C ARG A 245 10.71 9.53 -3.78
N ARG A 246 11.53 10.10 -2.86
CA ARG A 246 12.92 10.41 -3.16
C ARG A 246 13.74 9.14 -3.36
N ALA A 247 13.58 8.15 -2.51
CA ALA A 247 14.27 6.87 -2.66
C ALA A 247 13.91 6.17 -3.98
N LEU A 248 12.62 6.22 -4.40
CA LEU A 248 12.20 5.65 -5.68
C LEU A 248 12.87 6.35 -6.87
N VAL A 249 12.95 7.67 -6.85
CA VAL A 249 13.63 8.45 -7.90
C VAL A 249 15.12 8.13 -7.97
N ASP A 250 15.74 7.90 -6.83
CA ASP A 250 17.17 7.55 -6.75
C ASP A 250 17.42 6.05 -7.07
N GLY A 251 16.37 5.25 -7.35
CA GLY A 251 16.48 3.81 -7.67
C GLY A 251 16.81 2.93 -6.47
N GLU A 252 16.42 3.36 -5.29
CA GLU A 252 16.72 2.70 -4.01
C GLU A 252 15.54 1.87 -3.52
N VAL A 253 15.78 0.87 -2.67
CA VAL A 253 14.73 0.20 -1.90
C VAL A 253 14.27 1.14 -0.79
N SER A 254 12.99 1.54 -0.84
CA SER A 254 12.38 2.34 0.21
C SER A 254 11.76 1.43 1.28
N VAL A 255 12.03 1.70 2.55
CA VAL A 255 11.39 1.01 3.68
C VAL A 255 10.84 2.05 4.65
N SER A 256 9.51 2.17 4.68
CA SER A 256 8.79 3.09 5.59
C SER A 256 8.11 2.31 6.71
N PRO A 257 8.56 2.43 7.98
CA PRO A 257 7.86 1.85 9.13
C PRO A 257 6.65 2.72 9.50
N LEU A 258 5.48 2.09 9.61
CA LEU A 258 4.20 2.78 9.80
C LEU A 258 3.38 2.16 10.94
N THR A 259 2.42 2.93 11.46
CA THR A 259 1.47 2.48 12.46
C THR A 259 0.06 2.39 11.88
N ALA A 260 -0.67 1.33 12.23
CA ALA A 260 -2.03 1.09 11.73
C ALA A 260 -3.07 2.02 12.36
N PRO A 261 -3.14 2.21 13.70
CA PRO A 261 -4.11 3.09 14.32
C PRO A 261 -3.77 4.56 14.05
N ALA A 262 -4.78 5.36 13.70
CA ALA A 262 -4.65 6.80 13.74
C ALA A 262 -4.46 7.26 15.20
N VAL A 263 -3.43 8.04 15.46
CA VAL A 263 -3.15 8.59 16.78
C VAL A 263 -3.87 9.93 16.93
N GLY A 264 -4.63 10.09 18.01
CA GLY A 264 -5.26 11.37 18.36
C GLY A 264 -4.21 12.43 18.69
N VAL A 265 -4.42 13.63 18.19
CA VAL A 265 -3.59 14.80 18.52
C VAL A 265 -4.24 15.61 19.64
N GLN A 266 -3.41 16.13 20.53
CA GLN A 266 -3.83 17.01 21.65
C GLN A 266 -3.29 18.41 21.41
N SER A 267 -4.13 19.43 21.65
CA SER A 267 -3.69 20.83 21.64
C SER A 267 -4.59 21.67 22.53
N SER A 268 -4.04 22.76 23.09
CA SER A 268 -4.80 23.71 23.89
C SER A 268 -5.96 24.36 23.12
N ALA A 269 -5.83 24.51 21.81
CA ALA A 269 -6.90 25.01 20.96
C ALA A 269 -8.10 24.03 20.90
N LEU A 270 -7.83 22.72 20.82
CA LEU A 270 -8.88 21.68 20.86
C LEU A 270 -9.55 21.60 22.23
N GLU A 271 -8.81 21.73 23.33
CA GLU A 271 -9.35 21.79 24.66
C GLU A 271 -10.24 23.02 24.84
N THR A 272 -9.81 24.19 24.34
CA THR A 272 -10.60 25.43 24.35
C THR A 272 -11.90 25.29 23.54
N LEU A 273 -11.85 24.64 22.37
CA LEU A 273 -13.03 24.37 21.56
C LEU A 273 -14.07 23.53 22.35
N VAL A 274 -13.62 22.44 22.96
CA VAL A 274 -14.50 21.53 23.72
C VAL A 274 -15.08 22.23 24.94
N THR A 275 -14.25 22.98 25.68
CA THR A 275 -14.68 23.74 26.87
C THR A 275 -15.72 24.81 26.49
N GLY A 276 -15.46 25.60 25.45
CA GLY A 276 -16.37 26.64 25.00
C GLY A 276 -17.72 26.10 24.51
N PHE A 277 -17.71 24.93 23.85
CA PHE A 277 -18.95 24.25 23.46
C PHE A 277 -19.78 23.84 24.68
N ASN A 278 -19.15 23.25 25.69
CA ASN A 278 -19.82 22.79 26.92
C ASN A 278 -20.40 23.95 27.73
N GLU A 279 -19.67 25.03 27.86
CA GLU A 279 -20.13 26.24 28.53
C GLU A 279 -21.34 26.88 27.83
N SER A 280 -21.32 26.95 26.51
CA SER A 280 -22.43 27.44 25.69
C SER A 280 -23.68 26.56 25.82
N GLY A 281 -23.50 25.22 25.91
CA GLY A 281 -24.58 24.26 26.13
C GLY A 281 -25.21 24.39 27.52
N ALA A 282 -24.38 24.61 28.56
CA ALA A 282 -24.85 24.84 29.92
C ALA A 282 -25.64 26.16 30.05
N ALA A 283 -25.24 27.20 29.31
CA ALA A 283 -25.96 28.48 29.29
C ALA A 283 -27.35 28.37 28.63
N ARG A 284 -27.44 27.59 27.53
CA ARG A 284 -28.74 27.32 26.83
C ARG A 284 -29.73 26.56 27.74
N LYS A 285 -29.28 25.53 28.46
CA LYS A 285 -30.13 24.73 29.35
C LYS A 285 -30.62 25.50 30.59
N ARG A 286 -29.99 26.64 30.96
CA ARG A 286 -30.43 27.51 32.05
C ARG A 286 -31.41 28.58 31.60
N ALA A 287 -31.56 28.80 30.30
CA ALA A 287 -32.45 29.80 29.69
C ALA A 287 -33.80 29.20 29.26
N GLU A 288 -33.93 27.88 29.24
CA GLU A 288 -35.17 27.10 29.13
C GLU A 288 -35.76 26.80 30.50
#